data_8a0571ee0a377080d4ded75c4efeb332
#
_entry.id   8a0571ee0a377080d4ded75c4efeb332
#
_cell.length_a   1.000
_cell.length_b   1.000
_cell.length_c   1.000
_cell.angle_alpha   90.00
_cell.angle_beta   90.00
_cell.angle_gamma   90.00
#
_symmetry.space_group_name_H-M   'P 1'
#
loop_
_entity.id
_entity.type
_entity.pdbx_description
1 polymer ?
#
loop_
_entity_poly.entity_id
_entity_poly.type
_entity_poly.pdbx_seq_one_letter_code
_entity_poly.pdbx_strand_id
1 'polypeptide(L)'
;MRSERFLRISRLLGDDIVENLHGKFVVIVGMGAVGGYALEALVRSGVGRLRLVDFDTVSITNLNRQLLALESTIGRSKVEVAKDRVLDINPEIQVEILDMFAHEQTLPQILEGNPDLVIDAIDSLNPKCALLQGTYQREIPVISSMGAALRREPTLVRTADLMDTWGCPLAKQVRTSLRKRGVGRGIEVVFSPELVKYTYRDPESEEHADFNEQIIDRGRRRNVLGSLPTITGIFGLTLAHLALDRLIGGDALHGEAAWNPADKYNGD
;
A
#
# COMPACT_ATOMS: atom_id res chain seq x y z
N MET A 1 17.73 -14.49 -19.27
CA MET A 1 16.69 -15.27 -20.03
C MET A 1 15.40 -14.47 -19.96
N ARG A 2 14.82 -14.04 -21.10
CA ARG A 2 13.54 -13.29 -21.09
C ARG A 2 12.47 -14.18 -20.47
N SER A 3 11.96 -13.84 -19.29
CA SER A 3 10.83 -14.54 -18.74
C SER A 3 9.57 -14.16 -19.54
N GLU A 4 8.93 -15.12 -20.19
CA GLU A 4 7.65 -14.90 -20.90
C GLU A 4 6.59 -14.26 -19.98
N ARG A 5 6.74 -14.45 -18.67
CA ARG A 5 5.90 -13.90 -17.62
C ARG A 5 5.79 -12.36 -17.68
N PHE A 6 6.89 -11.68 -18.02
CA PHE A 6 6.96 -10.22 -18.06
C PHE A 6 6.97 -9.63 -19.48
N LEU A 7 6.69 -10.45 -20.51
CA LEU A 7 6.79 -10.06 -21.91
C LEU A 7 6.01 -8.76 -22.23
N ARG A 8 4.82 -8.58 -21.68
CA ARG A 8 4.01 -7.38 -21.95
C ARG A 8 4.56 -6.13 -21.28
N ILE A 9 5.15 -6.26 -20.11
CA ILE A 9 5.81 -5.15 -19.41
C ILE A 9 7.10 -4.77 -20.13
N SER A 10 7.89 -5.75 -20.50
CA SER A 10 9.12 -5.58 -21.29
C SER A 10 8.85 -4.88 -22.65
N ARG A 11 7.75 -5.21 -23.32
CA ARG A 11 7.35 -4.52 -24.55
C ARG A 11 6.89 -3.08 -24.34
N LEU A 12 6.37 -2.75 -23.16
CA LEU A 12 5.90 -1.42 -22.83
C LEU A 12 7.03 -0.53 -22.32
N LEU A 13 7.87 -1.06 -21.44
CA LEU A 13 8.87 -0.29 -20.69
C LEU A 13 10.32 -0.59 -21.10
N GLY A 14 10.56 -1.68 -21.82
CA GLY A 14 11.89 -2.17 -22.18
C GLY A 14 12.36 -3.31 -21.27
N ASP A 15 13.29 -4.13 -21.80
CA ASP A 15 13.86 -5.27 -21.06
C ASP A 15 14.72 -4.82 -19.88
N ASP A 16 15.44 -3.69 -20.04
CA ASP A 16 16.35 -3.15 -19.02
C ASP A 16 15.60 -2.72 -17.76
N ILE A 17 14.37 -2.19 -17.93
CA ILE A 17 13.53 -1.79 -16.81
C ILE A 17 13.02 -3.02 -16.04
N VAL A 18 12.64 -4.08 -16.74
CA VAL A 18 12.24 -5.34 -16.09
C VAL A 18 13.40 -5.95 -15.32
N GLU A 19 14.60 -5.92 -15.87
CA GLU A 19 15.80 -6.40 -15.17
C GLU A 19 16.14 -5.55 -13.95
N ASN A 20 16.02 -4.23 -14.07
CA ASN A 20 16.18 -3.32 -12.94
C ASN A 20 15.17 -3.62 -11.81
N LEU A 21 13.88 -3.79 -12.14
CA LEU A 21 12.85 -4.14 -11.16
C LEU A 21 13.13 -5.48 -10.47
N HIS A 22 13.71 -6.45 -11.20
CA HIS A 22 14.08 -7.73 -10.64
C HIS A 22 15.18 -7.64 -9.57
N GLY A 23 16.01 -6.60 -9.62
CA GLY A 23 17.01 -6.28 -8.60
C GLY A 23 16.47 -5.55 -7.38
N LYS A 24 15.22 -5.06 -7.40
CA LYS A 24 14.67 -4.18 -6.35
C LYS A 24 14.14 -4.94 -5.14
N PHE A 25 14.39 -4.36 -3.97
CA PHE A 25 13.89 -4.83 -2.69
C PHE A 25 12.82 -3.86 -2.15
N VAL A 26 11.58 -4.34 -2.03
CA VAL A 26 10.45 -3.56 -1.52
C VAL A 26 9.89 -4.18 -0.23
N VAL A 27 9.67 -3.34 0.77
CA VAL A 27 8.99 -3.71 2.02
C VAL A 27 7.55 -3.20 1.95
N ILE A 28 6.57 -4.07 2.21
CA ILE A 28 5.15 -3.69 2.28
C ILE A 28 4.65 -3.95 3.70
N VAL A 29 4.16 -2.90 4.35
CA VAL A 29 3.63 -2.97 5.71
C VAL A 29 2.12 -2.77 5.68
N GLY A 30 1.38 -3.81 6.06
CA GLY A 30 -0.07 -3.90 5.97
C GLY A 30 -0.54 -4.69 4.74
N MET A 31 -1.06 -5.92 4.97
CA MET A 31 -1.59 -6.84 3.94
C MET A 31 -3.13 -6.82 3.89
N GLY A 32 -3.71 -5.65 4.16
CA GLY A 32 -5.15 -5.45 4.12
C GLY A 32 -5.70 -5.12 2.73
N ALA A 33 -6.80 -4.35 2.71
CA ALA A 33 -7.55 -4.02 1.50
C ALA A 33 -6.79 -3.13 0.48
N VAL A 34 -5.76 -2.42 0.93
CA VAL A 34 -4.91 -1.58 0.05
C VAL A 34 -3.60 -2.31 -0.25
N GLY A 35 -2.91 -2.82 0.79
CA GLY A 35 -1.61 -3.46 0.63
C GLY A 35 -1.65 -4.73 -0.23
N GLY A 36 -2.73 -5.52 -0.16
CA GLY A 36 -2.91 -6.70 -1.01
C GLY A 36 -2.97 -6.37 -2.51
N TYR A 37 -3.64 -5.28 -2.91
CA TYR A 37 -3.65 -4.84 -4.31
C TYR A 37 -2.33 -4.23 -4.75
N ALA A 38 -1.64 -3.51 -3.84
CA ALA A 38 -0.30 -3.01 -4.13
C ALA A 38 0.69 -4.16 -4.34
N LEU A 39 0.67 -5.17 -3.47
CA LEU A 39 1.45 -6.40 -3.60
C LEU A 39 1.23 -7.08 -4.95
N GLU A 40 -0.03 -7.32 -5.32
CA GLU A 40 -0.42 -7.98 -6.57
C GLU A 40 0.20 -7.29 -7.79
N ALA A 41 0.08 -5.97 -7.85
CA ALA A 41 0.61 -5.20 -8.98
C ALA A 41 2.15 -5.24 -9.04
N LEU A 42 2.85 -5.12 -7.92
CA LEU A 42 4.31 -5.15 -7.87
C LEU A 42 4.88 -6.52 -8.28
N VAL A 43 4.28 -7.61 -7.79
CA VAL A 43 4.66 -8.98 -8.16
C VAL A 43 4.53 -9.19 -9.65
N ARG A 44 3.40 -8.77 -10.22
CA ARG A 44 3.13 -8.87 -11.67
C ARG A 44 4.00 -7.96 -12.51
N SER A 45 4.56 -6.91 -11.92
CA SER A 45 5.46 -5.97 -12.59
C SER A 45 6.93 -6.39 -12.56
N GLY A 46 7.29 -7.46 -11.82
CA GLY A 46 8.62 -8.02 -11.84
C GLY A 46 9.56 -7.57 -10.72
N VAL A 47 9.04 -6.97 -9.64
CA VAL A 47 9.85 -6.71 -8.43
C VAL A 47 10.40 -8.05 -7.90
N GLY A 48 11.73 -8.14 -7.70
CA GLY A 48 12.38 -9.43 -7.46
C GLY A 48 12.53 -9.80 -5.98
N ARG A 49 12.46 -8.85 -5.05
CA ARG A 49 12.54 -9.14 -3.61
C ARG A 49 11.49 -8.35 -2.83
N LEU A 50 10.77 -9.08 -1.96
CA LEU A 50 9.70 -8.52 -1.14
C LEU A 50 9.88 -8.92 0.34
N ARG A 51 9.58 -7.98 1.24
CA ARG A 51 9.32 -8.26 2.66
C ARG A 51 7.90 -7.83 2.97
N LEU A 52 7.09 -8.76 3.46
CA LEU A 52 5.68 -8.58 3.75
C LEU A 52 5.49 -8.56 5.26
N VAL A 53 4.86 -7.50 5.78
CA VAL A 53 4.68 -7.28 7.21
C VAL A 53 3.21 -7.08 7.52
N ASP A 54 2.64 -7.94 8.32
CA ASP A 54 1.30 -7.84 8.91
C ASP A 54 1.23 -8.79 10.09
N PHE A 55 0.35 -8.56 11.05
CA PHE A 55 0.18 -9.40 12.25
C PHE A 55 -1.21 -10.03 12.33
N ASP A 56 -2.10 -9.67 11.40
CA ASP A 56 -3.47 -10.15 11.41
C ASP A 56 -3.63 -11.51 10.73
N THR A 57 -4.71 -12.19 11.08
CA THR A 57 -5.25 -13.32 10.33
C THR A 57 -6.35 -12.86 9.39
N VAL A 58 -6.63 -13.65 8.35
CA VAL A 58 -7.77 -13.44 7.47
C VAL A 58 -9.07 -13.73 8.21
N SER A 59 -10.00 -12.79 8.22
CA SER A 59 -11.33 -12.95 8.80
C SER A 59 -12.44 -12.91 7.74
N ILE A 60 -13.61 -13.42 8.07
CA ILE A 60 -14.78 -13.43 7.18
C ILE A 60 -15.18 -12.00 6.77
N THR A 61 -15.00 -11.02 7.65
CA THR A 61 -15.31 -9.61 7.39
C THR A 61 -14.36 -8.95 6.39
N ASN A 62 -13.24 -9.60 6.07
CA ASN A 62 -12.28 -9.13 5.08
C ASN A 62 -12.67 -9.49 3.64
N LEU A 63 -13.52 -10.52 3.44
CA LEU A 63 -13.89 -11.07 2.13
C LEU A 63 -14.44 -10.02 1.16
N ASN A 64 -15.13 -9.03 1.67
CA ASN A 64 -15.79 -8.01 0.84
C ASN A 64 -14.81 -7.04 0.16
N ARG A 65 -13.52 -6.96 0.58
CA ARG A 65 -12.60 -5.94 0.08
C ARG A 65 -11.12 -6.30 0.04
N GLN A 66 -10.68 -7.33 0.78
CA GLN A 66 -9.27 -7.72 0.82
C GLN A 66 -8.98 -8.81 -0.21
N LEU A 67 -8.07 -8.56 -1.13
CA LEU A 67 -7.70 -9.48 -2.21
C LEU A 67 -7.25 -10.86 -1.72
N LEU A 68 -6.58 -10.90 -0.56
CA LEU A 68 -6.05 -12.12 0.05
C LEU A 68 -7.11 -12.94 0.79
N ALA A 69 -8.26 -12.31 1.09
CA ALA A 69 -9.34 -12.97 1.82
C ALA A 69 -10.22 -13.77 0.87
N LEU A 70 -10.20 -15.08 1.04
CA LEU A 70 -11.02 -16.08 0.37
C LEU A 70 -11.60 -17.03 1.43
N GLU A 71 -12.68 -17.73 1.12
CA GLU A 71 -13.22 -18.77 2.00
C GLU A 71 -12.14 -19.77 2.45
N SER A 72 -11.25 -20.14 1.52
CA SER A 72 -10.15 -21.08 1.76
C SER A 72 -8.99 -20.51 2.59
N THR A 73 -8.95 -19.18 2.82
CA THR A 73 -7.86 -18.54 3.56
C THR A 73 -8.27 -18.01 4.94
N ILE A 74 -9.57 -18.09 5.30
CA ILE A 74 -10.07 -17.66 6.61
C ILE A 74 -9.30 -18.38 7.74
N GLY A 75 -8.84 -17.61 8.74
CA GLY A 75 -8.07 -18.08 9.88
C GLY A 75 -6.55 -18.20 9.64
N ARG A 76 -6.06 -18.06 8.41
CA ARG A 76 -4.62 -18.09 8.11
C ARG A 76 -3.99 -16.71 8.33
N SER A 77 -2.70 -16.68 8.66
CA SER A 77 -1.91 -15.44 8.71
C SER A 77 -1.93 -14.73 7.36
N LYS A 78 -2.18 -13.42 7.35
CA LYS A 78 -2.21 -12.62 6.11
C LYS A 78 -0.89 -12.64 5.36
N VAL A 79 0.24 -12.62 6.07
CA VAL A 79 1.56 -12.66 5.40
C VAL A 79 1.87 -14.04 4.80
N GLU A 80 1.38 -15.13 5.39
CA GLU A 80 1.51 -16.47 4.81
C GLU A 80 0.68 -16.58 3.53
N VAL A 81 -0.60 -16.15 3.58
CA VAL A 81 -1.47 -16.15 2.39
C VAL A 81 -0.88 -15.26 1.28
N ALA A 82 -0.33 -14.11 1.65
CA ALA A 82 0.32 -13.21 0.72
C ALA A 82 1.55 -13.87 0.07
N LYS A 83 2.38 -14.55 0.86
CA LYS A 83 3.55 -15.29 0.35
C LYS A 83 3.16 -16.39 -0.63
N ASP A 84 2.16 -17.20 -0.30
CA ASP A 84 1.68 -18.26 -1.19
C ASP A 84 1.22 -17.67 -2.53
N ARG A 85 0.45 -16.58 -2.48
CA ARG A 85 -0.02 -15.88 -3.68
C ARG A 85 1.12 -15.32 -4.51
N VAL A 86 2.14 -14.72 -3.89
CA VAL A 86 3.32 -14.21 -4.58
C VAL A 86 4.03 -15.33 -5.33
N LEU A 87 4.27 -16.45 -4.66
CA LEU A 87 4.99 -17.60 -5.25
C LEU A 87 4.18 -18.29 -6.34
N ASP A 88 2.86 -18.28 -6.27
CA ASP A 88 1.98 -18.79 -7.33
C ASP A 88 1.99 -17.88 -8.59
N ILE A 89 2.15 -16.57 -8.42
CA ILE A 89 2.33 -15.62 -9.52
C ILE A 89 3.74 -15.71 -10.12
N ASN A 90 4.76 -15.71 -9.26
CA ASN A 90 6.16 -15.78 -9.66
C ASN A 90 7.01 -16.53 -8.63
N PRO A 91 7.36 -17.81 -8.88
CA PRO A 91 8.13 -18.64 -7.95
C PRO A 91 9.60 -18.19 -7.78
N GLU A 92 10.10 -17.27 -8.63
CA GLU A 92 11.47 -16.77 -8.58
C GLU A 92 11.66 -15.58 -7.64
N ILE A 93 10.57 -14.99 -7.13
CA ILE A 93 10.62 -13.85 -6.20
C ILE A 93 11.18 -14.32 -4.84
N GLN A 94 12.10 -13.53 -4.29
CA GLN A 94 12.54 -13.70 -2.92
C GLN A 94 11.52 -13.06 -1.98
N VAL A 95 10.79 -13.86 -1.20
CA VAL A 95 9.75 -13.40 -0.27
C VAL A 95 10.13 -13.71 1.17
N GLU A 96 10.29 -12.66 1.95
CA GLU A 96 10.43 -12.71 3.40
C GLU A 96 9.10 -12.26 4.03
N ILE A 97 8.65 -12.95 5.07
CA ILE A 97 7.44 -12.60 5.82
C ILE A 97 7.80 -12.27 7.27
N LEU A 98 7.18 -11.23 7.81
CA LEU A 98 7.26 -10.85 9.21
C LEU A 98 5.83 -10.79 9.77
N ASP A 99 5.45 -11.84 10.49
CA ASP A 99 4.17 -11.88 11.21
C ASP A 99 4.34 -11.10 12.52
N MET A 100 4.21 -9.77 12.42
CA MET A 100 4.41 -8.87 13.54
C MET A 100 3.73 -7.53 13.37
N PHE A 101 3.43 -6.91 14.50
CA PHE A 101 2.92 -5.55 14.56
C PHE A 101 4.04 -4.52 14.33
N ALA A 102 3.80 -3.56 13.44
CA ALA A 102 4.76 -2.48 13.17
C ALA A 102 4.70 -1.41 14.29
N HIS A 103 5.78 -1.27 15.04
CA HIS A 103 5.96 -0.22 16.06
C HIS A 103 7.44 0.10 16.23
N GLU A 104 7.78 1.11 17.02
CA GLU A 104 9.14 1.63 17.16
C GLU A 104 10.20 0.54 17.44
N GLN A 105 9.87 -0.48 18.23
CA GLN A 105 10.81 -1.55 18.60
C GLN A 105 10.99 -2.60 17.48
N THR A 106 10.02 -2.77 16.58
CA THR A 106 10.08 -3.73 15.46
C THR A 106 10.60 -3.07 14.17
N LEU A 107 10.61 -1.73 14.06
CA LEU A 107 11.12 -1.03 12.89
C LEU A 107 12.54 -1.41 12.48
N PRO A 108 13.51 -1.64 13.39
CA PRO A 108 14.85 -2.07 12.98
C PRO A 108 14.83 -3.35 12.15
N GLN A 109 14.03 -4.34 12.55
CA GLN A 109 13.87 -5.60 11.79
C GLN A 109 13.07 -5.41 10.50
N ILE A 110 11.99 -4.61 10.53
CA ILE A 110 11.17 -4.33 9.35
C ILE A 110 11.99 -3.64 8.26
N LEU A 111 12.88 -2.73 8.61
CA LEU A 111 13.67 -1.91 7.69
C LEU A 111 15.09 -2.45 7.45
N GLU A 112 15.43 -3.63 8.00
CA GLU A 112 16.74 -4.25 7.82
C GLU A 112 17.01 -4.57 6.34
N GLY A 113 18.27 -4.46 5.92
CA GLY A 113 18.73 -4.83 4.57
C GLY A 113 18.57 -3.72 3.53
N ASN A 114 18.36 -2.48 3.95
CA ASN A 114 18.29 -1.28 3.11
C ASN A 114 17.33 -1.44 1.91
N PRO A 115 16.01 -1.50 2.15
CA PRO A 115 15.05 -1.60 1.07
C PRO A 115 15.13 -0.38 0.14
N ASP A 116 14.95 -0.60 -1.16
CA ASP A 116 14.87 0.45 -2.16
C ASP A 116 13.62 1.32 -1.96
N LEU A 117 12.56 0.71 -1.41
CA LEU A 117 11.28 1.39 -1.16
C LEU A 117 10.49 0.70 -0.05
N VAL A 118 9.80 1.50 0.75
CA VAL A 118 8.78 1.03 1.70
C VAL A 118 7.40 1.47 1.24
N ILE A 119 6.43 0.56 1.26
CA ILE A 119 5.01 0.86 1.07
C ILE A 119 4.32 0.75 2.42
N ASP A 120 3.72 1.84 2.84
CA ASP A 120 2.91 1.92 4.05
C ASP A 120 1.42 1.85 3.69
N ALA A 121 0.81 0.70 3.99
CA ALA A 121 -0.62 0.46 3.86
C ALA A 121 -1.32 0.25 5.22
N ILE A 122 -0.72 0.76 6.30
CA ILE A 122 -1.28 0.69 7.66
C ILE A 122 -2.45 1.67 7.76
N ASP A 123 -3.54 1.26 8.40
CA ASP A 123 -4.74 2.08 8.63
C ASP A 123 -4.74 2.82 9.98
N SER A 124 -3.85 2.44 10.90
CA SER A 124 -3.75 2.97 12.25
C SER A 124 -2.76 4.10 12.37
N LEU A 125 -3.12 5.17 13.08
CA LEU A 125 -2.32 6.40 13.17
C LEU A 125 -0.93 6.20 13.78
N ASN A 126 -0.84 5.57 14.95
CA ASN A 126 0.42 5.50 15.69
C ASN A 126 1.48 4.64 14.99
N PRO A 127 1.19 3.38 14.58
CA PRO A 127 2.16 2.57 13.84
C PRO A 127 2.53 3.18 12.49
N LYS A 128 1.57 3.79 11.77
CA LYS A 128 1.85 4.54 10.55
C LYS A 128 2.83 5.69 10.79
N CYS A 129 2.60 6.52 11.81
CA CYS A 129 3.53 7.61 12.14
C CYS A 129 4.90 7.11 12.57
N ALA A 130 4.98 5.98 13.28
CA ALA A 130 6.26 5.38 13.66
C ALA A 130 7.04 4.90 12.42
N LEU A 131 6.37 4.19 11.51
CA LEU A 131 6.97 3.71 10.26
C LEU A 131 7.46 4.89 9.39
N LEU A 132 6.61 5.88 9.13
CA LEU A 132 6.96 7.05 8.31
C LEU A 132 8.09 7.88 8.92
N GLN A 133 8.13 8.06 10.24
CA GLN A 133 9.24 8.69 10.92
C GLN A 133 10.52 7.86 10.79
N GLY A 134 10.41 6.54 11.01
CA GLY A 134 11.55 5.64 10.97
C GLY A 134 12.20 5.53 9.59
N THR A 135 11.41 5.55 8.52
CA THR A 135 11.89 5.59 7.12
C THR A 135 12.52 6.95 6.81
N TYR A 136 11.87 8.06 7.21
CA TYR A 136 12.37 9.42 6.99
C TYR A 136 13.74 9.63 7.64
N GLN A 137 13.93 9.19 8.89
CA GLN A 137 15.19 9.31 9.60
C GLN A 137 16.34 8.48 9.02
N ARG A 138 15.99 7.42 8.27
CA ARG A 138 16.97 6.54 7.59
C ARG A 138 17.14 6.88 6.11
N GLU A 139 16.48 7.93 5.64
CA GLU A 139 16.46 8.33 4.23
C GLU A 139 15.99 7.21 3.28
N ILE A 140 15.17 6.28 3.78
CA ILE A 140 14.57 5.21 2.99
C ILE A 140 13.33 5.78 2.30
N PRO A 141 13.23 5.69 0.96
CA PRO A 141 12.04 6.11 0.23
C PRO A 141 10.78 5.41 0.75
N VAL A 142 9.69 6.16 0.92
CA VAL A 142 8.42 5.61 1.39
C VAL A 142 7.25 6.24 0.65
N ILE A 143 6.27 5.40 0.28
CA ILE A 143 4.98 5.81 -0.27
C ILE A 143 3.89 5.29 0.66
N SER A 144 2.92 6.14 1.00
CA SER A 144 1.94 5.80 2.04
C SER A 144 0.50 5.96 1.54
N SER A 145 -0.36 5.00 1.89
CA SER A 145 -1.80 5.15 1.72
C SER A 145 -2.40 5.93 2.87
N MET A 146 -3.20 6.92 2.54
CA MET A 146 -4.07 7.56 3.53
C MET A 146 -5.42 6.83 3.64
N GLY A 147 -6.43 7.43 4.24
CA GLY A 147 -7.70 6.76 4.51
C GLY A 147 -8.51 6.48 3.23
N ALA A 148 -8.67 5.19 2.89
CA ALA A 148 -9.51 4.72 1.80
C ALA A 148 -10.94 4.37 2.23
N ALA A 149 -11.18 4.12 3.52
CA ALA A 149 -12.51 3.85 4.05
C ALA A 149 -13.45 5.06 3.92
N LEU A 150 -14.77 4.78 3.85
CA LEU A 150 -15.85 5.77 3.72
C LEU A 150 -15.79 6.60 2.41
N ARG A 151 -15.01 6.19 1.42
CA ARG A 151 -14.93 6.82 0.10
C ARG A 151 -15.76 6.04 -0.90
N ARG A 152 -16.31 6.75 -1.90
CA ARG A 152 -17.20 6.19 -2.93
C ARG A 152 -16.82 6.63 -4.34
N GLU A 153 -16.11 7.76 -4.45
CA GLU A 153 -15.81 8.38 -5.73
C GLU A 153 -14.36 8.10 -6.17
N PRO A 154 -14.14 7.17 -7.09
CA PRO A 154 -12.80 6.77 -7.52
C PRO A 154 -12.05 7.88 -8.24
N THR A 155 -12.74 8.78 -8.95
CA THR A 155 -12.12 9.90 -9.67
C THR A 155 -11.54 10.97 -8.76
N LEU A 156 -11.82 10.90 -7.45
CA LEU A 156 -11.24 11.78 -6.44
C LEU A 156 -9.97 11.20 -5.78
N VAL A 157 -9.51 10.02 -6.19
CA VAL A 157 -8.21 9.52 -5.71
C VAL A 157 -7.10 10.38 -6.30
N ARG A 158 -6.18 10.82 -5.45
CA ARG A 158 -5.08 11.74 -5.77
C ARG A 158 -3.78 11.27 -5.15
N THR A 159 -2.70 11.78 -5.71
CA THR A 159 -1.35 11.65 -5.17
C THR A 159 -0.81 13.05 -4.86
N ALA A 160 -0.04 13.16 -3.81
CA ALA A 160 0.66 14.38 -3.42
C ALA A 160 1.74 14.08 -2.38
N ASP A 161 2.59 15.06 -2.09
CA ASP A 161 3.33 15.06 -0.83
C ASP A 161 2.34 15.11 0.35
N LEU A 162 2.63 14.37 1.43
CA LEU A 162 1.79 14.34 2.62
C LEU A 162 1.47 15.74 3.14
N MET A 163 2.43 16.66 3.06
CA MET A 163 2.28 18.02 3.56
C MET A 163 1.29 18.87 2.75
N ASP A 164 1.00 18.48 1.51
CA ASP A 164 0.08 19.16 0.60
C ASP A 164 -1.32 18.53 0.55
N THR A 165 -1.56 17.48 1.30
CA THR A 165 -2.86 16.80 1.32
C THR A 165 -3.97 17.67 1.94
N TRP A 166 -5.20 17.48 1.47
CA TRP A 166 -6.41 18.13 2.00
C TRP A 166 -7.60 17.16 2.08
N GLY A 167 -8.66 17.50 2.77
CA GLY A 167 -9.92 16.73 2.80
C GLY A 167 -9.88 15.39 3.50
N CYS A 168 -8.71 14.76 3.69
CA CYS A 168 -8.57 13.47 4.34
C CYS A 168 -8.29 13.60 5.84
N PRO A 169 -9.17 13.09 6.73
CA PRO A 169 -8.98 13.18 8.19
C PRO A 169 -7.72 12.44 8.67
N LEU A 170 -7.44 11.23 8.14
CA LEU A 170 -6.23 10.48 8.50
C LEU A 170 -4.97 11.23 8.09
N ALA A 171 -4.90 11.74 6.86
CA ALA A 171 -3.76 12.53 6.39
C ALA A 171 -3.52 13.76 7.27
N LYS A 172 -4.59 14.45 7.70
CA LYS A 172 -4.49 15.58 8.63
C LYS A 172 -3.85 15.17 9.96
N GLN A 173 -4.27 14.04 10.53
CA GLN A 173 -3.72 13.56 11.81
C GLN A 173 -2.26 13.12 11.66
N VAL A 174 -1.94 12.36 10.61
CA VAL A 174 -0.57 11.91 10.31
C VAL A 174 0.35 13.12 10.13
N ARG A 175 -0.02 14.06 9.27
CA ARG A 175 0.74 15.30 9.03
C ARG A 175 0.99 16.09 10.33
N THR A 176 -0.04 16.24 11.16
CA THR A 176 0.08 16.95 12.44
C THR A 176 1.02 16.23 13.40
N SER A 177 0.94 14.89 13.47
CA SER A 177 1.81 14.08 14.31
C SER A 177 3.26 14.13 13.84
N LEU A 178 3.49 13.98 12.54
CA LEU A 178 4.82 13.93 11.95
C LEU A 178 5.54 15.28 12.03
N ARG A 179 4.84 16.40 11.84
CA ARG A 179 5.44 17.74 12.06
C ARG A 179 5.96 17.92 13.47
N LYS A 180 5.24 17.43 14.49
CA LYS A 180 5.70 17.46 15.89
C LYS A 180 6.94 16.59 16.13
N ARG A 181 7.18 15.61 15.25
CA ARG A 181 8.34 14.69 15.30
C ARG A 181 9.50 15.13 14.39
N GLY A 182 9.43 16.34 13.82
CA GLY A 182 10.46 16.89 12.95
C GLY A 182 10.49 16.31 11.54
N VAL A 183 9.42 15.59 11.10
CA VAL A 183 9.31 15.06 9.75
C VAL A 183 8.70 16.11 8.83
N GLY A 184 9.41 16.43 7.76
CA GLY A 184 9.05 17.41 6.74
C GLY A 184 8.44 16.79 5.49
N ARG A 185 8.73 17.41 4.34
CA ARG A 185 8.35 16.94 2.99
C ARG A 185 9.15 15.72 2.56
N GLY A 186 8.71 15.07 1.48
CA GLY A 186 9.39 13.94 0.87
C GLY A 186 8.65 12.60 1.07
N ILE A 187 7.46 12.61 1.69
CA ILE A 187 6.60 11.43 1.81
C ILE A 187 5.45 11.56 0.82
N GLU A 188 5.50 10.78 -0.24
CA GLU A 188 4.44 10.71 -1.23
C GLU A 188 3.28 9.85 -0.73
N VAL A 189 2.05 10.30 -0.98
CA VAL A 189 0.87 9.61 -0.49
C VAL A 189 -0.25 9.49 -1.52
N VAL A 190 -1.01 8.40 -1.41
CA VAL A 190 -2.31 8.24 -2.08
C VAL A 190 -3.40 8.62 -1.09
N PHE A 191 -4.28 9.53 -1.47
CA PHE A 191 -5.37 10.02 -0.64
C PHE A 191 -6.61 10.37 -1.46
N SER A 192 -7.74 10.61 -0.80
CA SER A 192 -8.92 11.19 -1.42
C SER A 192 -9.38 12.40 -0.62
N PRO A 193 -9.61 13.56 -1.27
CA PRO A 193 -10.21 14.74 -0.64
C PRO A 193 -11.73 14.64 -0.50
N GLU A 194 -12.35 13.54 -0.92
CA GLU A 194 -13.80 13.33 -0.77
C GLU A 194 -14.23 13.58 0.66
N LEU A 195 -15.29 14.37 0.84
CA LEU A 195 -15.82 14.70 2.16
C LEU A 195 -16.45 13.47 2.82
N VAL A 196 -15.90 13.06 3.95
CA VAL A 196 -16.43 11.96 4.75
C VAL A 196 -17.43 12.51 5.76
N LYS A 197 -18.69 12.10 5.61
CA LYS A 197 -19.70 12.26 6.66
C LYS A 197 -19.65 10.99 7.52
N TYR A 198 -19.05 11.08 8.68
CA TYR A 198 -18.97 9.99 9.64
C TYR A 198 -19.70 10.36 10.93
N THR A 199 -20.66 9.54 11.30
CA THR A 199 -21.26 9.58 12.62
C THR A 199 -20.59 8.52 13.46
N TYR A 200 -19.95 8.92 14.56
CA TYR A 200 -19.35 7.98 15.50
C TYR A 200 -20.43 7.03 16.03
N ARG A 201 -20.18 5.74 15.91
CA ARG A 201 -20.98 4.71 16.58
C ARG A 201 -20.11 4.08 17.64
N ASP A 202 -20.68 3.87 18.83
CA ASP A 202 -19.96 3.21 19.90
C ASP A 202 -19.72 1.74 19.51
N PRO A 203 -18.46 1.26 19.52
CA PRO A 203 -18.16 -0.14 19.22
C PRO A 203 -18.87 -1.14 20.15
N GLU A 204 -19.20 -0.71 21.37
CA GLU A 204 -19.94 -1.56 22.34
C GLU A 204 -21.42 -1.70 22.00
N SER A 205 -21.98 -0.83 21.15
CA SER A 205 -23.37 -0.87 20.71
C SER A 205 -23.58 -1.66 19.41
N GLU A 206 -22.53 -2.13 18.75
CA GLU A 206 -22.63 -2.92 17.53
C GLU A 206 -22.65 -4.43 17.87
N GLU A 207 -23.80 -5.08 17.60
CA GLU A 207 -23.99 -6.56 17.76
C GLU A 207 -22.99 -7.40 16.93
N HIS A 208 -22.19 -6.78 16.07
CA HIS A 208 -21.22 -7.40 15.17
C HIS A 208 -19.84 -6.72 15.23
N ALA A 209 -19.40 -6.31 16.42
CA ALA A 209 -17.98 -5.99 16.59
C ALA A 209 -17.16 -7.23 16.19
N ASP A 210 -16.20 -7.04 15.30
CA ASP A 210 -15.37 -8.14 14.80
C ASP A 210 -14.48 -8.63 15.92
N PHE A 211 -14.98 -9.59 16.72
CA PHE A 211 -14.31 -10.16 17.89
C PHE A 211 -13.02 -10.92 17.53
N ASN A 212 -12.77 -11.13 16.22
CA ASN A 212 -11.62 -11.88 15.71
C ASN A 212 -10.45 -10.99 15.26
N GLU A 213 -10.55 -9.66 15.29
CA GLU A 213 -9.35 -8.83 15.17
C GLU A 213 -8.56 -9.00 16.48
N GLN A 214 -7.36 -9.56 16.37
CA GLN A 214 -6.49 -9.80 17.55
C GLN A 214 -6.35 -8.51 18.33
N ILE A 215 -6.90 -8.49 19.53
CA ILE A 215 -6.72 -7.40 20.49
C ILE A 215 -5.30 -7.52 21.00
N ILE A 216 -4.38 -6.76 20.42
CA ILE A 216 -3.08 -6.57 21.06
C ILE A 216 -3.33 -5.75 22.32
N ASP A 217 -2.74 -6.12 23.44
CA ASP A 217 -2.85 -5.47 24.76
C ASP A 217 -2.64 -3.94 24.76
N ARG A 218 -2.26 -3.35 23.64
CA ARG A 218 -1.99 -1.92 23.44
C ARG A 218 -2.91 -1.22 22.41
N GLY A 219 -3.96 -1.89 21.90
CA GLY A 219 -4.87 -1.35 20.89
C GLY A 219 -6.20 -0.89 21.46
N ARG A 220 -6.74 0.27 20.99
CA ARG A 220 -8.16 0.61 21.18
C ARG A 220 -9.02 -0.26 20.26
N ARG A 221 -10.21 -0.67 20.73
CA ARG A 221 -11.24 -1.22 19.85
C ARG A 221 -11.47 -0.29 18.67
N ARG A 222 -11.47 -0.84 17.48
CA ARG A 222 -11.63 -0.07 16.24
C ARG A 222 -13.09 -0.05 15.85
N ASN A 223 -13.57 1.11 15.40
CA ASN A 223 -14.86 1.20 14.74
C ASN A 223 -14.77 0.54 13.36
N VAL A 224 -15.72 -0.31 13.04
CA VAL A 224 -15.86 -0.88 11.70
C VAL A 224 -16.29 0.22 10.74
N LEU A 225 -15.42 0.59 9.81
CA LEU A 225 -15.70 1.60 8.79
C LEU A 225 -16.15 0.95 7.49
N GLY A 226 -17.21 1.46 6.89
CA GLY A 226 -17.64 1.03 5.57
C GLY A 226 -16.54 1.23 4.52
N SER A 227 -16.35 0.25 3.63
CA SER A 227 -15.34 0.28 2.57
C SER A 227 -15.86 -0.39 1.31
N LEU A 228 -15.49 0.15 0.15
CA LEU A 228 -15.75 -0.43 -1.16
C LEU A 228 -14.47 -1.07 -1.73
N PRO A 229 -14.52 -2.29 -2.27
CA PRO A 229 -13.36 -2.95 -2.86
C PRO A 229 -12.78 -2.16 -4.04
N THR A 230 -13.61 -1.48 -4.82
CA THR A 230 -13.19 -0.63 -5.93
C THR A 230 -12.30 0.53 -5.46
N ILE A 231 -12.64 1.17 -4.35
CA ILE A 231 -11.86 2.28 -3.81
C ILE A 231 -10.55 1.79 -3.22
N THR A 232 -10.61 0.78 -2.35
CA THR A 232 -9.38 0.24 -1.74
C THR A 232 -8.45 -0.36 -2.78
N GLY A 233 -9.00 -0.99 -3.83
CA GLY A 233 -8.25 -1.51 -4.97
C GLY A 233 -7.54 -0.40 -5.74
N ILE A 234 -8.23 0.70 -6.08
CA ILE A 234 -7.62 1.84 -6.77
C ILE A 234 -6.52 2.47 -5.91
N PHE A 235 -6.71 2.63 -4.60
CA PHE A 235 -5.65 3.08 -3.71
C PHE A 235 -4.41 2.18 -3.78
N GLY A 236 -4.60 0.85 -3.70
CA GLY A 236 -3.51 -0.12 -3.78
C GLY A 236 -2.79 -0.11 -5.13
N LEU A 237 -3.53 -0.07 -6.23
CA LEU A 237 -2.96 -0.01 -7.58
C LEU A 237 -2.23 1.33 -7.82
N THR A 238 -2.76 2.44 -7.31
CA THR A 238 -2.08 3.74 -7.38
C THR A 238 -0.80 3.75 -6.55
N LEU A 239 -0.79 3.15 -5.35
CA LEU A 239 0.44 2.96 -4.57
C LEU A 239 1.50 2.18 -5.34
N ALA A 240 1.09 1.08 -5.98
CA ALA A 240 1.99 0.28 -6.79
C ALA A 240 2.53 1.05 -7.99
N HIS A 241 1.70 1.85 -8.64
CA HIS A 241 2.12 2.70 -9.76
C HIS A 241 3.20 3.70 -9.33
N LEU A 242 2.96 4.44 -8.24
CA LEU A 242 3.96 5.35 -7.68
C LEU A 242 5.25 4.63 -7.25
N ALA A 243 5.10 3.41 -6.71
CA ALA A 243 6.25 2.59 -6.33
C ALA A 243 7.09 2.19 -7.54
N LEU A 244 6.45 1.75 -8.62
CA LEU A 244 7.14 1.41 -9.87
C LEU A 244 7.82 2.63 -10.46
N ASP A 245 7.13 3.77 -10.56
CA ASP A 245 7.68 5.03 -11.04
C ASP A 245 8.94 5.42 -10.26
N ARG A 246 8.88 5.35 -8.94
CA ARG A 246 10.03 5.66 -8.07
C ARG A 246 11.21 4.69 -8.25
N LEU A 247 10.91 3.40 -8.43
CA LEU A 247 11.94 2.35 -8.55
C LEU A 247 12.67 2.39 -9.90
N ILE A 248 12.00 2.86 -10.96
CA ILE A 248 12.57 2.90 -12.31
C ILE A 248 13.10 4.28 -12.72
N GLY A 249 12.97 5.30 -11.87
CA GLY A 249 13.58 6.61 -12.07
C GLY A 249 12.68 7.69 -12.67
N GLY A 250 11.37 7.57 -12.55
CA GLY A 250 10.40 8.68 -12.74
C GLY A 250 9.99 9.00 -14.19
N ASP A 251 10.88 8.91 -15.15
CA ASP A 251 10.57 9.32 -16.55
C ASP A 251 10.02 8.19 -17.42
N ALA A 252 10.23 6.95 -17.03
CA ALA A 252 9.90 5.79 -17.86
C ALA A 252 8.41 5.47 -17.94
N LEU A 253 7.62 5.80 -16.90
CA LEU A 253 6.16 5.65 -16.91
C LEU A 253 5.43 6.87 -17.48
N HIS A 254 6.09 8.02 -17.53
CA HIS A 254 5.60 9.25 -18.12
C HIS A 254 6.13 9.37 -19.56
N GLY A 255 5.73 8.44 -20.46
CA GLY A 255 6.13 8.50 -21.87
C GLY A 255 5.88 9.87 -22.48
N GLU A 256 6.62 10.25 -23.54
CA GLU A 256 6.66 11.57 -24.19
C GLU A 256 5.31 12.13 -24.69
N ALA A 257 4.22 11.46 -24.46
CA ALA A 257 2.90 11.90 -24.90
C ALA A 257 1.91 12.01 -23.76
N ALA A 258 1.88 13.14 -23.10
CA ALA A 258 0.57 13.64 -22.72
C ALA A 258 -0.25 13.76 -24.01
N TRP A 259 -1.14 12.78 -24.28
CA TRP A 259 -2.09 12.89 -25.39
C TRP A 259 -2.79 14.24 -25.32
N ASN A 260 -2.49 15.09 -26.27
CA ASN A 260 -3.14 16.40 -26.41
C ASN A 260 -4.39 16.21 -27.28
N PRO A 261 -5.60 16.47 -26.76
CA PRO A 261 -6.82 16.40 -27.56
C PRO A 261 -6.77 17.24 -28.84
N ALA A 262 -5.92 18.27 -28.90
CA ALA A 262 -5.73 19.10 -30.09
C ALA A 262 -4.97 18.38 -31.21
N ASP A 263 -4.22 17.31 -30.93
CA ASP A 263 -3.45 16.57 -31.95
C ASP A 263 -4.36 15.69 -32.85
N LYS A 264 -5.63 15.54 -32.51
CA LYS A 264 -6.62 14.80 -33.32
C LYS A 264 -7.05 15.49 -34.59
N TYR A 265 -6.75 16.78 -34.76
CA TYR A 265 -7.25 17.57 -35.87
C TYR A 265 -6.17 17.94 -36.92
N ASN A 266 -4.95 17.46 -36.78
CA ASN A 266 -3.84 17.72 -37.69
C ASN A 266 -3.40 16.51 -38.54
N GLY A 267 -4.26 15.50 -38.68
CA GLY A 267 -4.04 14.36 -39.59
C GLY A 267 -5.09 14.40 -40.70
N ASP A 268 -4.68 14.71 -41.89
CA ASP A 268 -5.42 14.58 -43.15
C ASP A 268 -5.93 13.15 -43.39
#